data_1eff3b1257250d3baac7d4f3ce36e911
#
_entry.id   1eff3b1257250d3baac7d4f3ce36e911
#
_cell.length_a   1.000
_cell.length_b   1.000
_cell.length_c   1.000
_cell.angle_alpha   90.00
_cell.angle_beta   90.00
_cell.angle_gamma   90.00
#
_symmetry.space_group_name_H-M   'P 1'
#
loop_
_entity.id
_entity.type
_entity.pdbx_description
1 polymer ?
#
loop_
_entity_poly.entity_id
_entity_poly.type
_entity_poly.pdbx_seq_one_letter_code
_entity_poly.pdbx_strand_id
1 'polypeptide(L)'
;QPGVFQNLVKKSVNLPEIHTEEDEWYCNRLVNEALLETKHHGKGPVHINVPISEPLFQFTSDALPEVRVITRYQGLNVYDRDYNDLIDRMNKYQKRMIIVGQMNLIYLFEKKHTKLLYKHFAWLTEHIGNQTVPGIPVKNFDAAIYAMPEEKIDQMTPELLITYGGHVVSKRLKKFLRQHPPKEHWHISPDGEIVDLYGALTTVIEMDPFEFLEKIASLMDNRTPEYPRVWENYCKIIPEPDFAYSEMAAVGALIKGLPESCALHLANSSVIRYAQLYSVPSTVEICCNRGTSGIEGSLSTAVGYAAASDKLNFIVIGDLSFFYDMNALWNVNVRPNLRILLLNNGGGEIFHTLRGLDMSGTSHKFIAAVHKTSAKGWAEERGFLYLQAENEAELAETMQIFTQPEEKERPLLLEVFTNKNKDARMLKNYYHQLKQK
;
A
#
# COMPACT_ATOMS: atom_id res chain seq x y z
N GLN A 1 -35.03 7.78 -3.01
CA GLN A 1 -34.49 9.16 -3.03
C GLN A 1 -33.18 9.20 -2.27
N PRO A 2 -32.03 9.26 -2.96
CA PRO A 2 -30.74 9.28 -2.32
C PRO A 2 -30.59 10.44 -1.34
N GLY A 3 -30.02 10.16 -0.15
CA GLY A 3 -29.67 11.19 0.82
C GLY A 3 -30.82 11.89 1.54
N VAL A 4 -32.07 11.52 1.31
CA VAL A 4 -33.24 12.22 1.91
C VAL A 4 -33.25 12.19 3.44
N PHE A 5 -32.63 11.19 4.06
CA PHE A 5 -32.51 11.03 5.51
C PHE A 5 -31.10 11.23 6.04
N GLN A 6 -30.17 11.79 5.24
CA GLN A 6 -28.73 11.79 5.50
C GLN A 6 -28.33 12.27 6.91
N ASN A 7 -29.02 13.27 7.45
CA ASN A 7 -28.70 13.83 8.78
C ASN A 7 -29.58 13.27 9.91
N LEU A 8 -30.48 12.33 9.59
CA LEU A 8 -31.44 11.74 10.55
C LEU A 8 -31.14 10.28 10.84
N VAL A 9 -30.21 9.68 10.11
CA VAL A 9 -29.84 8.27 10.22
C VAL A 9 -28.35 8.12 10.47
N LYS A 10 -27.95 7.01 11.10
CA LYS A 10 -26.53 6.70 11.36
C LYS A 10 -25.76 6.46 10.07
N LYS A 11 -26.40 5.81 9.10
CA LYS A 11 -25.81 5.52 7.79
C LYS A 11 -26.87 5.60 6.71
N SER A 12 -26.52 6.24 5.61
CA SER A 12 -27.34 6.24 4.39
C SER A 12 -26.49 5.68 3.25
N VAL A 13 -26.96 4.62 2.60
CA VAL A 13 -26.31 3.99 1.44
C VAL A 13 -27.20 4.04 0.22
N ASN A 14 -26.59 4.16 -0.96
CA ASN A 14 -27.25 4.13 -2.25
C ASN A 14 -26.73 2.92 -3.01
N LEU A 15 -27.59 1.91 -3.24
CA LEU A 15 -27.17 0.69 -3.94
C LEU A 15 -26.99 0.97 -5.43
N PRO A 16 -26.05 0.32 -6.11
CA PRO A 16 -25.98 0.33 -7.57
C PRO A 16 -27.09 -0.53 -8.17
N GLU A 17 -27.45 -0.29 -9.43
CA GLU A 17 -28.06 -1.31 -10.26
C GLU A 17 -26.99 -2.35 -10.60
N ILE A 18 -27.36 -3.64 -10.49
CA ILE A 18 -26.39 -4.73 -10.64
C ILE A 18 -26.30 -5.15 -12.11
N HIS A 19 -25.16 -4.89 -12.73
CA HIS A 19 -24.83 -5.28 -14.11
C HIS A 19 -23.58 -6.16 -14.19
N THR A 20 -22.74 -6.14 -13.15
CA THR A 20 -21.46 -6.85 -13.09
C THR A 20 -21.30 -7.55 -11.74
N GLU A 21 -20.36 -8.50 -11.65
CA GLU A 21 -19.95 -9.11 -10.37
C GLU A 21 -19.42 -8.08 -9.37
N GLU A 22 -18.79 -7.00 -9.85
CA GLU A 22 -18.32 -5.91 -8.98
C GLU A 22 -19.49 -5.14 -8.38
N ASP A 23 -20.57 -4.90 -9.14
CA ASP A 23 -21.79 -4.26 -8.63
C ASP A 23 -22.49 -5.15 -7.59
N GLU A 24 -22.54 -6.47 -7.82
CA GLU A 24 -23.11 -7.42 -6.87
C GLU A 24 -22.35 -7.43 -5.55
N TRP A 25 -21.01 -7.54 -5.61
CA TRP A 25 -20.17 -7.43 -4.45
C TRP A 25 -20.36 -6.11 -3.71
N TYR A 26 -20.38 -4.99 -4.44
CA TYR A 26 -20.53 -3.65 -3.87
C TYR A 26 -21.89 -3.47 -3.21
N CYS A 27 -22.95 -3.95 -3.84
CA CYS A 27 -24.30 -3.98 -3.28
C CYS A 27 -24.33 -4.78 -1.96
N ASN A 28 -23.79 -6.00 -1.97
CA ASN A 28 -23.71 -6.84 -0.78
C ASN A 28 -22.94 -6.13 0.36
N ARG A 29 -21.79 -5.50 0.07
CA ARG A 29 -21.02 -4.75 1.04
C ARG A 29 -21.81 -3.59 1.65
N LEU A 30 -22.46 -2.77 0.83
CA LEU A 30 -23.22 -1.62 1.29
C LEU A 30 -24.41 -2.02 2.19
N VAL A 31 -25.09 -3.12 1.86
CA VAL A 31 -26.19 -3.65 2.69
C VAL A 31 -25.67 -4.09 4.06
N ASN A 32 -24.58 -4.87 4.10
CA ASN A 32 -23.95 -5.28 5.35
C ASN A 32 -23.50 -4.07 6.17
N GLU A 33 -22.85 -3.08 5.54
CA GLU A 33 -22.41 -1.84 6.18
C GLU A 33 -23.57 -1.12 6.85
N ALA A 34 -24.69 -0.92 6.14
CA ALA A 34 -25.86 -0.27 6.70
C ALA A 34 -26.47 -1.07 7.86
N LEU A 35 -26.62 -2.38 7.70
CA LEU A 35 -27.20 -3.23 8.75
C LEU A 35 -26.35 -3.29 10.01
N LEU A 36 -25.02 -3.36 9.89
CA LEU A 36 -24.10 -3.35 11.02
C LEU A 36 -24.13 -2.02 11.78
N GLU A 37 -24.29 -0.90 11.07
CA GLU A 37 -24.41 0.42 11.70
C GLU A 37 -25.68 0.59 12.55
N THR A 38 -26.71 -0.21 12.37
CA THR A 38 -27.90 -0.16 13.25
C THR A 38 -27.58 -0.38 14.72
N LYS A 39 -26.49 -1.07 15.02
CA LYS A 39 -26.05 -1.45 16.38
C LYS A 39 -24.70 -0.90 16.80
N HIS A 40 -23.91 -0.35 15.87
CA HIS A 40 -22.56 0.15 16.11
C HIS A 40 -22.60 1.42 16.97
N HIS A 41 -21.80 1.51 18.03
CA HIS A 41 -21.74 2.66 18.96
C HIS A 41 -23.12 3.23 19.36
N GLY A 42 -24.03 2.32 19.75
CA GLY A 42 -25.43 2.61 20.07
C GLY A 42 -26.38 2.23 18.95
N LYS A 43 -27.65 2.04 19.27
CA LYS A 43 -28.69 1.69 18.30
C LYS A 43 -29.21 2.92 17.54
N GLY A 44 -29.51 2.78 16.26
CA GLY A 44 -30.10 3.86 15.48
C GLY A 44 -30.57 3.42 14.10
N PRO A 45 -31.38 4.25 13.43
CA PRO A 45 -31.90 3.96 12.10
C PRO A 45 -30.82 4.10 11.03
N VAL A 46 -30.99 3.35 9.94
CA VAL A 46 -30.20 3.45 8.71
C VAL A 46 -31.12 3.59 7.51
N HIS A 47 -30.59 4.10 6.41
CA HIS A 47 -31.35 4.24 5.17
C HIS A 47 -30.61 3.51 4.04
N ILE A 48 -31.33 2.62 3.35
CA ILE A 48 -30.86 1.94 2.15
C ILE A 48 -31.74 2.41 0.99
N ASN A 49 -31.17 3.17 0.06
CA ASN A 49 -31.84 3.54 -1.18
C ASN A 49 -31.54 2.49 -2.24
N VAL A 50 -32.62 1.94 -2.83
CA VAL A 50 -32.56 0.91 -3.86
C VAL A 50 -33.07 1.50 -5.16
N PRO A 51 -32.21 1.89 -6.10
CA PRO A 51 -32.64 2.27 -7.45
C PRO A 51 -33.12 1.02 -8.20
N ILE A 52 -34.19 1.16 -8.95
CA ILE A 52 -34.77 0.09 -9.76
C ILE A 52 -35.19 0.69 -11.11
N SER A 53 -34.76 0.05 -12.20
CA SER A 53 -35.16 0.43 -13.55
C SER A 53 -36.52 -0.16 -13.93
N GLU A 54 -37.28 0.52 -14.80
CA GLU A 54 -38.54 0.01 -15.39
C GLU A 54 -38.19 -0.94 -16.57
N PRO A 55 -39.11 -1.90 -16.85
CA PRO A 55 -40.36 -2.25 -16.19
C PRO A 55 -40.19 -3.28 -15.05
N LEU A 56 -40.98 -3.12 -13.98
CA LEU A 56 -40.91 -3.97 -12.77
C LEU A 56 -41.82 -5.20 -12.81
N PHE A 57 -42.31 -5.58 -13.98
CA PHE A 57 -43.39 -6.57 -14.09
C PHE A 57 -42.93 -7.99 -14.43
N GLN A 58 -41.59 -8.18 -14.61
CA GLN A 58 -41.04 -9.49 -14.91
C GLN A 58 -39.90 -9.81 -13.94
N PHE A 59 -40.06 -10.91 -13.21
CA PHE A 59 -38.97 -11.45 -12.39
C PHE A 59 -38.20 -12.45 -13.23
N THR A 60 -36.86 -12.31 -13.26
CA THR A 60 -35.95 -13.15 -14.02
C THR A 60 -35.25 -14.19 -13.15
N SER A 61 -35.47 -14.15 -11.84
CA SER A 61 -34.84 -15.07 -10.88
C SER A 61 -35.92 -15.78 -10.04
N ASP A 62 -35.83 -17.10 -9.98
CA ASP A 62 -36.74 -17.95 -9.20
C ASP A 62 -36.26 -18.17 -7.76
N ALA A 63 -35.04 -17.76 -7.43
CA ALA A 63 -34.43 -17.89 -6.11
C ALA A 63 -33.67 -16.64 -5.70
N LEU A 64 -33.58 -16.42 -4.39
CA LEU A 64 -32.72 -15.36 -3.84
C LEU A 64 -31.25 -15.77 -3.99
N PRO A 65 -30.36 -14.83 -4.31
CA PRO A 65 -28.93 -15.11 -4.39
C PRO A 65 -28.36 -15.50 -3.04
N GLU A 66 -27.31 -16.32 -3.05
CA GLU A 66 -26.49 -16.52 -1.86
C GLU A 66 -25.73 -15.22 -1.55
N VAL A 67 -25.89 -14.75 -0.32
CA VAL A 67 -25.29 -13.48 0.11
C VAL A 67 -24.21 -13.74 1.15
N ARG A 68 -23.14 -12.95 1.09
CA ARG A 68 -22.12 -12.93 2.12
C ARG A 68 -22.59 -12.09 3.29
N VAL A 69 -22.58 -12.66 4.49
CA VAL A 69 -22.87 -11.94 5.73
C VAL A 69 -21.56 -11.52 6.39
N ILE A 70 -21.43 -10.23 6.71
CA ILE A 70 -20.31 -9.67 7.47
C ILE A 70 -20.73 -9.58 8.94
N THR A 71 -19.90 -10.09 9.85
CA THR A 71 -20.10 -10.00 11.28
C THR A 71 -19.13 -9.00 11.88
N ARG A 72 -19.57 -8.18 12.84
CA ARG A 72 -18.72 -7.26 13.61
C ARG A 72 -18.65 -7.71 15.06
N TYR A 73 -17.45 -7.81 15.59
CA TYR A 73 -17.18 -8.04 17.02
C TYR A 73 -16.59 -6.78 17.65
N GLN A 74 -17.06 -6.40 18.82
CA GLN A 74 -16.66 -5.20 19.56
C GLN A 74 -16.30 -5.57 21.00
N GLY A 75 -15.28 -4.90 21.56
CA GLY A 75 -14.93 -5.02 22.97
C GLY A 75 -14.58 -6.44 23.40
N LEU A 76 -13.94 -7.22 22.53
CA LEU A 76 -13.61 -8.62 22.79
C LEU A 76 -12.75 -8.77 24.03
N ASN A 77 -13.10 -9.75 24.85
CA ASN A 77 -12.32 -10.18 26.01
C ASN A 77 -11.90 -11.65 25.81
N VAL A 78 -10.74 -12.04 26.36
CA VAL A 78 -10.23 -13.43 26.30
C VAL A 78 -11.24 -14.45 26.84
N TYR A 79 -12.09 -14.04 27.77
CA TYR A 79 -13.14 -14.87 28.37
C TYR A 79 -14.48 -14.81 27.64
N ASP A 80 -14.60 -13.97 26.60
CA ASP A 80 -15.83 -13.85 25.86
C ASP A 80 -16.02 -15.05 24.93
N ARG A 81 -17.27 -15.53 24.85
CA ARG A 81 -17.64 -16.63 23.97
C ARG A 81 -17.32 -16.32 22.50
N ASP A 82 -17.54 -15.08 22.10
CA ASP A 82 -17.32 -14.63 20.72
C ASP A 82 -15.82 -14.67 20.35
N TYR A 83 -14.94 -14.35 21.31
CA TYR A 83 -13.49 -14.47 21.09
C TYR A 83 -13.04 -15.91 20.92
N ASN A 84 -13.56 -16.83 21.74
CA ASN A 84 -13.27 -18.26 21.62
C ASN A 84 -13.78 -18.82 20.28
N ASP A 85 -14.94 -18.38 19.79
CA ASP A 85 -15.44 -18.74 18.46
C ASP A 85 -14.48 -18.30 17.34
N LEU A 86 -13.93 -17.08 17.43
CA LEU A 86 -12.92 -16.59 16.47
C LEU A 86 -11.65 -17.47 16.46
N ILE A 87 -11.18 -17.86 17.65
CA ILE A 87 -10.01 -18.73 17.79
C ILE A 87 -10.29 -20.12 17.22
N ASP A 88 -11.46 -20.69 17.50
CA ASP A 88 -11.86 -22.00 16.96
C ASP A 88 -12.01 -21.97 15.45
N ARG A 89 -12.54 -20.87 14.89
CA ARG A 89 -12.62 -20.67 13.44
C ARG A 89 -11.23 -20.55 12.82
N MET A 90 -10.35 -19.73 13.41
CA MET A 90 -8.96 -19.59 12.97
C MET A 90 -8.23 -20.93 12.93
N ASN A 91 -8.45 -21.78 13.95
CA ASN A 91 -7.78 -23.08 14.09
C ASN A 91 -8.23 -24.12 13.05
N LYS A 92 -9.36 -23.91 12.35
CA LYS A 92 -9.81 -24.77 11.24
C LYS A 92 -8.96 -24.59 9.98
N TYR A 93 -8.25 -23.46 9.83
CA TYR A 93 -7.52 -23.13 8.63
C TYR A 93 -6.03 -23.41 8.77
N GLN A 94 -5.43 -23.99 7.73
CA GLN A 94 -3.98 -24.26 7.67
C GLN A 94 -3.25 -23.16 6.89
N LYS A 95 -3.89 -22.61 5.84
CA LYS A 95 -3.34 -21.54 5.01
C LYS A 95 -3.81 -20.18 5.52
N ARG A 96 -3.05 -19.63 6.47
CA ARG A 96 -3.37 -18.36 7.13
C ARG A 96 -2.41 -17.27 6.68
N MET A 97 -2.96 -16.10 6.33
CA MET A 97 -2.19 -14.95 5.86
C MET A 97 -2.54 -13.70 6.66
N ILE A 98 -1.53 -12.89 6.95
CA ILE A 98 -1.70 -11.53 7.46
C ILE A 98 -1.19 -10.56 6.39
N ILE A 99 -1.97 -9.54 6.07
CA ILE A 99 -1.56 -8.41 5.25
C ILE A 99 -1.60 -7.14 6.09
N VAL A 100 -0.47 -6.45 6.12
CA VAL A 100 -0.34 -5.17 6.81
C VAL A 100 -0.38 -4.04 5.79
N GLY A 101 -1.39 -3.19 5.90
CA GLY A 101 -1.47 -1.96 5.14
C GLY A 101 -0.59 -0.86 5.73
N GLN A 102 -0.79 0.38 5.28
CA GLN A 102 -0.04 1.53 5.76
C GLN A 102 -0.19 1.72 7.27
N MET A 103 0.95 1.87 7.97
CA MET A 103 1.03 2.16 9.40
C MET A 103 2.01 3.30 9.65
N ASN A 104 1.72 4.15 10.63
CA ASN A 104 2.58 5.27 11.00
C ASN A 104 3.59 4.92 12.10
N LEU A 105 3.44 3.76 12.73
CA LEU A 105 4.22 3.35 13.88
C LEU A 105 4.97 2.05 13.61
N ILE A 106 6.23 2.02 14.04
CA ILE A 106 6.99 0.79 14.19
C ILE A 106 6.52 0.16 15.51
N TYR A 107 5.67 -0.85 15.43
CA TYR A 107 5.26 -1.60 16.61
C TYR A 107 6.13 -2.85 16.78
N LEU A 108 6.68 -3.01 17.98
CA LEU A 108 7.48 -4.17 18.34
C LEU A 108 6.64 -5.08 19.23
N PHE A 109 6.17 -6.19 18.68
CA PHE A 109 5.61 -7.28 19.48
C PHE A 109 6.67 -7.86 20.42
N GLU A 110 6.25 -8.47 21.52
CA GLU A 110 7.13 -9.31 22.32
C GLU A 110 7.80 -10.37 21.42
N LYS A 111 9.12 -10.55 21.54
CA LYS A 111 9.90 -11.48 20.69
C LYS A 111 9.30 -12.90 20.63
N LYS A 112 8.66 -13.35 21.72
CA LYS A 112 8.01 -14.65 21.81
C LYS A 112 6.77 -14.71 20.90
N HIS A 113 5.89 -13.73 20.98
CA HIS A 113 4.65 -13.65 20.19
C HIS A 113 4.95 -13.43 18.72
N THR A 114 5.90 -12.58 18.43
CA THR A 114 6.42 -12.39 17.09
C THR A 114 6.79 -13.72 16.43
N LYS A 115 7.62 -14.54 17.07
CA LYS A 115 8.02 -15.84 16.53
C LYS A 115 6.85 -16.79 16.30
N LEU A 116 5.84 -16.79 17.17
CA LEU A 116 4.66 -17.63 17.00
C LEU A 116 3.80 -17.18 15.84
N LEU A 117 3.48 -15.89 15.74
CA LEU A 117 2.68 -15.34 14.64
C LEU A 117 3.31 -15.67 13.28
N TYR A 118 4.62 -15.52 13.14
CA TYR A 118 5.30 -15.82 11.89
C TYR A 118 5.44 -17.30 11.55
N LYS A 119 5.40 -18.17 12.54
CA LYS A 119 5.30 -19.61 12.30
C LYS A 119 3.93 -20.01 11.78
N HIS A 120 2.89 -19.27 12.14
CA HIS A 120 1.50 -19.63 11.86
C HIS A 120 0.88 -18.88 10.69
N PHE A 121 1.42 -17.71 10.32
CA PHE A 121 0.88 -16.88 9.24
C PHE A 121 1.94 -16.54 8.20
N ALA A 122 1.56 -16.62 6.92
CA ALA A 122 2.28 -15.92 5.87
C ALA A 122 2.03 -14.42 6.04
N TRP A 123 3.10 -13.65 6.31
CA TRP A 123 2.98 -12.24 6.66
C TRP A 123 3.46 -11.36 5.51
N LEU A 124 2.54 -10.69 4.82
CA LEU A 124 2.85 -9.80 3.72
C LEU A 124 2.76 -8.35 4.17
N THR A 125 3.79 -7.57 3.89
CA THR A 125 3.79 -6.13 4.15
C THR A 125 4.55 -5.38 3.07
N GLU A 126 4.09 -4.18 2.77
CA GLU A 126 4.81 -3.20 1.96
C GLU A 126 5.66 -2.30 2.87
N HIS A 127 6.56 -1.51 2.30
CA HIS A 127 7.39 -0.58 3.08
C HIS A 127 6.55 0.36 3.93
N ILE A 128 5.42 0.86 3.40
CA ILE A 128 4.50 1.75 4.12
C ILE A 128 3.82 1.12 5.33
N GLY A 129 3.91 -0.18 5.49
CA GLY A 129 3.43 -0.88 6.69
C GLY A 129 4.33 -0.70 7.90
N ASN A 130 5.55 -0.16 7.73
CA ASN A 130 6.53 0.10 8.78
C ASN A 130 6.79 -1.08 9.73
N GLN A 131 6.63 -2.30 9.20
CA GLN A 131 6.88 -3.53 9.98
C GLN A 131 8.36 -3.90 9.87
N THR A 132 9.08 -3.67 10.95
CA THR A 132 10.55 -3.82 11.00
C THR A 132 11.00 -5.07 11.73
N VAL A 133 10.23 -6.14 11.70
CA VAL A 133 10.65 -7.36 12.39
C VAL A 133 11.74 -8.07 11.59
N PRO A 134 12.95 -8.22 12.18
CA PRO A 134 14.06 -8.87 11.50
C PRO A 134 13.72 -10.30 11.08
N GLY A 135 13.91 -10.57 9.80
CA GLY A 135 13.86 -11.91 9.23
C GLY A 135 12.47 -12.37 8.74
N ILE A 136 11.48 -11.49 8.63
CA ILE A 136 10.13 -11.99 8.47
C ILE A 136 9.20 -11.35 7.44
N PRO A 137 9.20 -10.10 7.01
CA PRO A 137 8.22 -9.76 5.98
C PRO A 137 8.63 -10.32 4.64
N VAL A 138 7.68 -10.99 4.00
CA VAL A 138 7.76 -11.33 2.60
C VAL A 138 7.66 -10.03 1.79
N LYS A 139 8.81 -9.40 1.51
CA LYS A 139 8.89 -8.08 0.87
C LYS A 139 8.64 -8.13 -0.63
N ASN A 140 9.09 -9.19 -1.31
CA ASN A 140 9.04 -9.29 -2.78
C ASN A 140 7.74 -9.91 -3.30
N PHE A 141 6.68 -9.94 -2.51
CA PHE A 141 5.45 -10.64 -2.86
C PHE A 141 4.78 -10.10 -4.14
N ASP A 142 4.88 -8.79 -4.42
CA ASP A 142 4.30 -8.23 -5.65
C ASP A 142 4.94 -8.80 -6.90
N ALA A 143 6.28 -8.92 -6.92
CA ALA A 143 7.02 -9.55 -8.01
C ALA A 143 6.79 -11.07 -8.05
N ALA A 144 6.71 -11.72 -6.90
CA ALA A 144 6.39 -13.15 -6.79
C ALA A 144 5.01 -13.47 -7.36
N ILE A 145 3.99 -12.67 -7.02
CA ILE A 145 2.64 -12.83 -7.58
C ILE A 145 2.65 -12.63 -9.10
N TYR A 146 3.45 -11.70 -9.62
CA TYR A 146 3.57 -11.52 -11.08
C TYR A 146 4.18 -12.74 -11.78
N ALA A 147 5.17 -13.37 -11.16
CA ALA A 147 5.88 -14.54 -11.70
C ALA A 147 5.16 -15.87 -11.41
N MET A 148 4.09 -15.84 -10.62
CA MET A 148 3.42 -17.07 -10.15
C MET A 148 2.80 -17.86 -11.31
N PRO A 149 3.19 -19.13 -11.49
CA PRO A 149 2.55 -20.01 -12.46
C PRO A 149 1.20 -20.52 -11.94
N GLU A 150 0.30 -20.88 -12.86
CA GLU A 150 -1.07 -21.28 -12.54
C GLU A 150 -1.16 -22.45 -11.56
N GLU A 151 -0.27 -23.43 -11.69
CA GLU A 151 -0.25 -24.61 -10.82
C GLU A 151 0.09 -24.30 -9.35
N LYS A 152 0.62 -23.12 -9.03
CA LYS A 152 0.92 -22.69 -7.66
C LYS A 152 -0.20 -21.89 -7.02
N ILE A 153 -1.16 -21.41 -7.77
CA ILE A 153 -2.21 -20.51 -7.30
C ILE A 153 -2.92 -21.09 -6.07
N ASP A 154 -3.39 -22.33 -6.14
CA ASP A 154 -4.11 -22.98 -5.03
C ASP A 154 -3.23 -23.12 -3.78
N GLN A 155 -1.95 -23.44 -3.96
CA GLN A 155 -1.01 -23.55 -2.86
C GLN A 155 -0.78 -22.20 -2.17
N MET A 156 -0.75 -21.11 -2.96
CA MET A 156 -0.46 -19.75 -2.50
C MET A 156 -1.70 -19.00 -2.01
N THR A 157 -2.91 -19.44 -2.36
CA THR A 157 -4.16 -18.83 -1.93
C THR A 157 -4.42 -19.09 -0.44
N PRO A 158 -4.65 -18.06 0.39
CA PRO A 158 -4.98 -18.27 1.80
C PRO A 158 -6.39 -18.82 1.99
N GLU A 159 -6.61 -19.60 3.06
CA GLU A 159 -7.96 -19.95 3.53
C GLU A 159 -8.51 -18.89 4.47
N LEU A 160 -7.65 -18.36 5.37
CA LEU A 160 -7.96 -17.25 6.25
C LEU A 160 -7.02 -16.09 5.93
N LEU A 161 -7.61 -14.94 5.63
CA LEU A 161 -6.91 -13.67 5.48
C LEU A 161 -7.24 -12.76 6.67
N ILE A 162 -6.22 -12.26 7.34
CA ILE A 162 -6.35 -11.21 8.35
C ILE A 162 -5.70 -9.94 7.81
N THR A 163 -6.39 -8.81 7.91
CA THR A 163 -5.86 -7.52 7.46
C THR A 163 -5.98 -6.46 8.54
N TYR A 164 -5.01 -5.58 8.59
CA TYR A 164 -5.06 -4.37 9.42
C TYR A 164 -4.18 -3.25 8.83
N GLY A 165 -4.31 -2.05 9.37
CA GLY A 165 -3.67 -0.86 8.83
C GLY A 165 -4.43 -0.27 7.63
N GLY A 166 -3.85 0.76 7.03
CA GLY A 166 -4.49 1.53 5.96
C GLY A 166 -4.26 0.95 4.56
N HIS A 167 -3.88 1.83 3.64
CA HIS A 167 -3.75 1.49 2.22
C HIS A 167 -2.70 0.43 1.91
N VAL A 168 -2.98 -0.39 0.90
CA VAL A 168 -2.06 -1.30 0.23
C VAL A 168 -1.81 -0.79 -1.19
N VAL A 169 -0.56 -0.70 -1.62
CA VAL A 169 -0.18 -0.18 -2.95
C VAL A 169 -0.38 -1.22 -4.05
N SER A 170 0.01 -2.48 -3.79
CA SER A 170 0.04 -3.55 -4.78
C SER A 170 -1.33 -3.82 -5.42
N LYS A 171 -1.45 -3.45 -6.70
CA LYS A 171 -2.62 -3.81 -7.52
C LYS A 171 -2.65 -5.31 -7.84
N ARG A 172 -1.47 -5.96 -7.91
CA ARG A 172 -1.36 -7.40 -8.20
C ARG A 172 -1.88 -8.24 -7.04
N LEU A 173 -1.53 -7.88 -5.80
CA LEU A 173 -2.07 -8.55 -4.62
C LEU A 173 -3.59 -8.43 -4.54
N LYS A 174 -4.12 -7.22 -4.77
CA LYS A 174 -5.58 -7.02 -4.78
C LYS A 174 -6.26 -7.86 -5.86
N LYS A 175 -5.70 -7.88 -7.08
CA LYS A 175 -6.23 -8.69 -8.18
C LYS A 175 -6.15 -10.19 -7.86
N PHE A 176 -5.01 -10.67 -7.32
CA PHE A 176 -4.82 -12.06 -6.95
C PHE A 176 -5.88 -12.52 -5.94
N LEU A 177 -6.07 -11.78 -4.85
CA LEU A 177 -7.02 -12.15 -3.81
C LEU A 177 -8.49 -11.96 -4.22
N ARG A 178 -8.79 -11.07 -5.17
CA ARG A 178 -10.15 -10.96 -5.76
C ARG A 178 -10.46 -12.12 -6.68
N GLN A 179 -9.49 -12.60 -7.45
CA GLN A 179 -9.64 -13.75 -8.35
C GLN A 179 -9.60 -15.08 -7.60
N HIS A 180 -8.91 -15.15 -6.47
CA HIS A 180 -8.74 -16.32 -5.63
C HIS A 180 -9.05 -15.94 -4.17
N PRO A 181 -10.35 -15.71 -3.84
CA PRO A 181 -10.74 -15.22 -2.54
C PRO A 181 -10.46 -16.24 -1.42
N PRO A 182 -10.07 -15.78 -0.24
CA PRO A 182 -10.00 -16.63 0.95
C PRO A 182 -11.40 -17.11 1.34
N LYS A 183 -11.47 -18.20 2.11
CA LYS A 183 -12.72 -18.68 2.69
C LYS A 183 -13.28 -17.71 3.73
N GLU A 184 -12.37 -17.09 4.50
CA GLU A 184 -12.69 -16.02 5.44
C GLU A 184 -11.68 -14.88 5.32
N HIS A 185 -12.18 -13.65 5.45
CA HIS A 185 -11.36 -12.44 5.55
C HIS A 185 -11.80 -11.65 6.79
N TRP A 186 -10.88 -11.45 7.71
CA TRP A 186 -11.07 -10.65 8.91
C TRP A 186 -10.31 -9.33 8.78
N HIS A 187 -11.00 -8.22 9.02
CA HIS A 187 -10.37 -6.91 9.10
C HIS A 187 -10.36 -6.43 10.56
N ILE A 188 -9.19 -6.04 11.04
CA ILE A 188 -9.02 -5.58 12.42
C ILE A 188 -8.73 -4.08 12.39
N SER A 189 -9.57 -3.30 13.07
CA SER A 189 -9.44 -1.85 13.12
C SER A 189 -10.09 -1.31 14.40
N PRO A 190 -9.46 -0.33 15.09
CA PRO A 190 -10.04 0.28 16.30
C PRO A 190 -11.35 1.02 16.06
N ASP A 191 -11.62 1.45 14.84
CA ASP A 191 -12.85 2.17 14.46
C ASP A 191 -13.99 1.23 14.02
N GLY A 192 -13.70 -0.05 13.78
CA GLY A 192 -14.68 -1.04 13.34
C GLY A 192 -15.26 -0.78 11.94
N GLU A 193 -14.62 0.05 11.13
CA GLU A 193 -15.09 0.37 9.79
C GLU A 193 -15.01 -0.84 8.84
N ILE A 194 -15.92 -0.86 7.86
CA ILE A 194 -16.02 -1.94 6.88
C ILE A 194 -15.12 -1.63 5.69
N VAL A 195 -13.91 -2.19 5.72
CA VAL A 195 -12.92 -2.03 4.67
C VAL A 195 -12.73 -3.37 3.95
N ASP A 196 -13.23 -3.49 2.73
CA ASP A 196 -13.09 -4.68 1.92
C ASP A 196 -12.36 -4.39 0.60
N LEU A 197 -11.04 -4.48 0.62
CA LEU A 197 -10.20 -4.27 -0.57
C LEU A 197 -10.17 -5.48 -1.51
N TYR A 198 -10.57 -6.64 -1.03
CA TYR A 198 -10.37 -7.92 -1.72
C TYR A 198 -11.67 -8.59 -2.17
N GLY A 199 -12.82 -8.03 -1.84
CA GLY A 199 -14.12 -8.61 -2.17
C GLY A 199 -14.43 -9.90 -1.38
N ALA A 200 -13.86 -10.05 -0.18
CA ALA A 200 -13.91 -11.30 0.58
C ALA A 200 -14.20 -11.12 2.08
N LEU A 201 -14.47 -9.90 2.53
CA LEU A 201 -14.65 -9.59 3.95
C LEU A 201 -15.83 -10.38 4.55
N THR A 202 -15.56 -11.08 5.65
CA THR A 202 -16.55 -11.85 6.41
C THR A 202 -16.68 -11.36 7.86
N THR A 203 -15.62 -10.76 8.41
CA THR A 203 -15.59 -10.38 9.82
C THR A 203 -14.85 -9.07 10.01
N VAL A 204 -15.42 -8.17 10.79
CA VAL A 204 -14.76 -6.96 11.29
C VAL A 204 -14.55 -7.12 12.78
N ILE A 205 -13.32 -6.89 13.24
CA ILE A 205 -12.94 -6.95 14.65
C ILE A 205 -12.55 -5.54 15.09
N GLU A 206 -13.42 -4.92 15.89
CA GLU A 206 -13.20 -3.59 16.43
C GLU A 206 -12.33 -3.68 17.68
N MET A 207 -11.02 -3.63 17.44
CA MET A 207 -9.99 -3.75 18.46
C MET A 207 -8.69 -3.18 17.93
N ASP A 208 -7.77 -2.80 18.81
CA ASP A 208 -6.38 -2.55 18.43
C ASP A 208 -5.78 -3.83 17.82
N PRO A 209 -5.20 -3.75 16.60
CA PRO A 209 -4.71 -4.94 15.90
C PRO A 209 -3.56 -5.63 16.65
N PHE A 210 -2.74 -4.88 17.38
CA PHE A 210 -1.63 -5.45 18.13
C PHE A 210 -2.13 -6.17 19.37
N GLU A 211 -3.12 -5.60 20.06
CA GLU A 211 -3.78 -6.27 21.19
C GLU A 211 -4.43 -7.58 20.74
N PHE A 212 -5.13 -7.57 19.60
CA PHE A 212 -5.72 -8.79 19.04
C PHE A 212 -4.65 -9.84 18.71
N LEU A 213 -3.59 -9.45 18.01
CA LEU A 213 -2.51 -10.35 17.61
C LEU A 213 -1.74 -10.92 18.80
N GLU A 214 -1.51 -10.14 19.86
CA GLU A 214 -0.92 -10.62 21.10
C GLU A 214 -1.80 -11.67 21.77
N LYS A 215 -3.11 -11.42 21.83
CA LYS A 215 -4.09 -12.36 22.40
C LYS A 215 -4.11 -13.69 21.63
N ILE A 216 -4.22 -13.65 20.30
CA ILE A 216 -4.23 -14.89 19.51
C ILE A 216 -2.89 -15.63 19.59
N ALA A 217 -1.77 -14.92 19.64
CA ALA A 217 -0.45 -15.54 19.78
C ALA A 217 -0.33 -16.36 21.08
N SER A 218 -0.90 -15.86 22.18
CA SER A 218 -0.88 -16.56 23.48
C SER A 218 -1.68 -17.87 23.49
N LEU A 219 -2.61 -18.03 22.53
CA LEU A 219 -3.51 -19.18 22.41
C LEU A 219 -3.11 -20.15 21.28
N MET A 220 -2.05 -19.81 20.54
CA MET A 220 -1.54 -20.67 19.47
C MET A 220 -0.85 -21.91 20.02
N ASP A 221 -1.12 -23.03 19.36
CA ASP A 221 -0.42 -24.28 19.63
C ASP A 221 0.99 -24.30 19.02
N ASN A 222 1.74 -25.39 19.31
CA ASN A 222 3.10 -25.56 18.78
C ASN A 222 3.15 -26.14 17.37
N ARG A 223 2.01 -26.36 16.70
CA ARG A 223 1.99 -26.81 15.29
C ARG A 223 2.64 -25.75 14.42
N THR A 224 3.33 -26.18 13.38
CA THR A 224 3.98 -25.25 12.44
C THR A 224 3.39 -25.53 11.06
N PRO A 225 2.38 -24.76 10.62
CA PRO A 225 1.83 -24.89 9.27
C PRO A 225 2.93 -24.70 8.23
N GLU A 226 2.83 -25.40 7.12
CA GLU A 226 3.79 -25.28 6.02
C GLU A 226 3.62 -23.95 5.24
N TYR A 227 2.42 -23.44 5.19
CA TYR A 227 2.01 -22.30 4.36
C TYR A 227 2.88 -21.04 4.49
N PRO A 228 3.28 -20.56 5.70
CA PRO A 228 4.18 -19.42 5.80
C PRO A 228 5.53 -19.65 5.11
N ARG A 229 6.09 -20.85 5.23
CA ARG A 229 7.36 -21.21 4.60
C ARG A 229 7.24 -21.32 3.08
N VAL A 230 6.09 -21.73 2.56
CA VAL A 230 5.83 -21.76 1.11
C VAL A 230 5.94 -20.36 0.53
N TRP A 231 5.28 -19.36 1.15
CA TRP A 231 5.39 -17.97 0.74
C TRP A 231 6.81 -17.42 0.89
N GLU A 232 7.44 -17.66 2.03
CA GLU A 232 8.81 -17.21 2.28
C GLU A 232 9.80 -17.76 1.24
N ASN A 233 9.77 -19.06 0.99
CA ASN A 233 10.65 -19.70 0.02
C ASN A 233 10.38 -19.22 -1.40
N TYR A 234 9.10 -19.03 -1.76
CA TYR A 234 8.73 -18.56 -3.08
C TYR A 234 9.18 -17.11 -3.33
N CYS A 235 9.11 -16.25 -2.32
CA CYS A 235 9.57 -14.87 -2.46
C CYS A 235 11.10 -14.72 -2.39
N LYS A 236 11.80 -15.63 -1.72
CA LYS A 236 13.28 -15.62 -1.67
C LYS A 236 13.95 -15.88 -3.02
N ILE A 237 13.28 -16.57 -3.95
CA ILE A 237 13.83 -16.79 -5.28
C ILE A 237 13.76 -15.56 -6.20
N ILE A 238 12.99 -14.54 -5.82
CA ILE A 238 12.90 -13.30 -6.57
C ILE A 238 14.19 -12.50 -6.34
N PRO A 239 15.02 -12.29 -7.37
CA PRO A 239 16.25 -11.54 -7.20
C PRO A 239 15.97 -10.06 -6.98
N GLU A 240 16.82 -9.41 -6.20
CA GLU A 240 16.86 -7.96 -6.20
C GLU A 240 17.27 -7.47 -7.59
N PRO A 241 16.57 -6.48 -8.17
CA PRO A 241 16.89 -6.02 -9.52
C PRO A 241 18.23 -5.27 -9.56
N ASP A 242 18.94 -5.45 -10.67
CA ASP A 242 20.09 -4.65 -11.06
C ASP A 242 19.76 -3.94 -12.36
N PHE A 243 19.41 -2.65 -12.26
CA PHE A 243 19.05 -1.83 -13.40
C PHE A 243 20.22 -0.96 -13.84
N ALA A 244 20.44 -0.85 -15.14
CA ALA A 244 21.24 0.23 -15.70
C ALA A 244 20.62 1.59 -15.34
N TYR A 245 21.35 2.67 -15.63
CA TYR A 245 20.93 4.04 -15.34
C TYR A 245 19.46 4.30 -15.71
N SER A 246 18.65 4.59 -14.70
CA SER A 246 17.19 4.74 -14.76
C SER A 246 16.66 5.32 -13.45
N GLU A 247 15.37 5.66 -13.39
CA GLU A 247 14.71 6.01 -12.12
C GLU A 247 14.80 4.87 -11.09
N MET A 248 14.61 3.62 -11.53
CA MET A 248 14.73 2.46 -10.66
C MET A 248 16.12 2.33 -10.07
N ALA A 249 17.18 2.56 -10.88
CA ALA A 249 18.57 2.54 -10.41
C ALA A 249 18.84 3.66 -9.39
N ALA A 250 18.32 4.86 -9.62
CA ALA A 250 18.46 6.00 -8.69
C ALA A 250 17.79 5.72 -7.34
N VAL A 251 16.58 5.16 -7.34
CA VAL A 251 15.87 4.74 -6.13
C VAL A 251 16.62 3.64 -5.40
N GLY A 252 17.13 2.64 -6.12
CA GLY A 252 17.93 1.55 -5.56
C GLY A 252 19.25 2.05 -4.94
N ALA A 253 19.95 2.97 -5.61
CA ALA A 253 21.18 3.58 -5.11
C ALA A 253 20.93 4.38 -3.82
N LEU A 254 19.84 5.17 -3.77
CA LEU A 254 19.42 5.86 -2.55
C LEU A 254 19.17 4.86 -1.42
N ILE A 255 18.31 3.86 -1.64
CA ILE A 255 17.91 2.89 -0.59
C ILE A 255 19.14 2.16 -0.02
N LYS A 256 20.09 1.79 -0.87
CA LYS A 256 21.36 1.15 -0.44
C LYS A 256 22.27 2.09 0.35
N GLY A 257 22.20 3.39 0.08
CA GLY A 257 23.01 4.42 0.74
C GLY A 257 22.33 5.10 1.93
N LEU A 258 21.08 4.75 2.29
CA LEU A 258 20.39 5.40 3.40
C LEU A 258 21.12 5.21 4.73
N PRO A 259 21.37 6.29 5.50
CA PRO A 259 21.91 6.17 6.85
C PRO A 259 20.89 5.53 7.79
N GLU A 260 21.37 4.98 8.90
CA GLU A 260 20.50 4.45 9.95
C GLU A 260 19.62 5.54 10.57
N SER A 261 18.43 5.14 11.01
CA SER A 261 17.49 6.00 11.76
C SER A 261 17.04 7.28 11.03
N CYS A 262 17.06 7.30 9.70
CA CYS A 262 16.49 8.38 8.91
C CYS A 262 15.00 8.15 8.61
N ALA A 263 14.34 9.17 8.06
CA ALA A 263 13.00 9.06 7.48
C ALA A 263 13.06 9.09 5.96
N LEU A 264 12.32 8.20 5.30
CA LEU A 264 12.19 8.12 3.85
C LEU A 264 10.74 8.40 3.45
N HIS A 265 10.51 9.52 2.81
CA HIS A 265 9.22 9.92 2.26
C HIS A 265 9.14 9.44 0.80
N LEU A 266 8.12 8.67 0.49
CA LEU A 266 7.88 8.14 -0.85
C LEU A 266 6.66 8.81 -1.46
N ALA A 267 6.84 9.58 -2.53
CA ALA A 267 5.72 10.14 -3.28
C ALA A 267 4.94 9.03 -4.01
N ASN A 268 3.72 9.34 -4.39
CA ASN A 268 2.84 8.42 -5.12
C ASN A 268 3.32 8.17 -6.55
N SER A 269 2.55 7.40 -7.33
CA SER A 269 2.80 7.00 -8.71
C SER A 269 3.93 5.98 -8.84
N SER A 270 4.94 6.22 -9.67
CA SER A 270 6.05 5.28 -9.94
C SER A 270 6.96 5.09 -8.72
N VAL A 271 7.26 6.17 -8.01
CA VAL A 271 8.20 6.21 -6.88
C VAL A 271 7.94 5.13 -5.84
N ILE A 272 6.74 5.10 -5.27
CA ILE A 272 6.40 4.09 -4.25
C ILE A 272 6.51 2.65 -4.77
N ARG A 273 6.31 2.43 -6.08
CA ARG A 273 6.42 1.12 -6.71
C ARG A 273 7.87 0.73 -6.97
N TYR A 274 8.72 1.70 -7.32
CA TYR A 274 10.16 1.46 -7.48
C TYR A 274 10.81 1.12 -6.16
N ALA A 275 10.44 1.82 -5.07
CA ALA A 275 10.93 1.49 -3.74
C ALA A 275 10.62 0.05 -3.33
N GLN A 276 9.46 -0.50 -3.73
CA GLN A 276 9.07 -1.89 -3.44
C GLN A 276 9.99 -2.95 -4.09
N LEU A 277 10.81 -2.58 -5.05
CA LEU A 277 11.75 -3.49 -5.72
C LEU A 277 13.00 -3.77 -4.87
N TYR A 278 13.28 -2.95 -3.85
CA TYR A 278 14.50 -2.98 -3.05
C TYR A 278 14.17 -3.21 -1.57
N SER A 279 15.16 -3.70 -0.83
CA SER A 279 15.04 -3.90 0.62
C SER A 279 15.46 -2.63 1.37
N VAL A 280 14.52 -1.97 2.04
CA VAL A 280 14.80 -0.82 2.91
C VAL A 280 15.29 -1.30 4.28
N PRO A 281 16.36 -0.69 4.87
CA PRO A 281 16.80 -1.01 6.21
C PRO A 281 15.68 -0.87 7.25
N SER A 282 15.64 -1.76 8.22
CA SER A 282 14.57 -1.78 9.25
C SER A 282 14.59 -0.60 10.21
N THR A 283 15.68 0.16 10.23
CA THR A 283 15.85 1.37 11.05
C THR A 283 15.27 2.62 10.39
N VAL A 284 14.89 2.53 9.11
CA VAL A 284 14.35 3.64 8.33
C VAL A 284 12.84 3.71 8.49
N GLU A 285 12.34 4.88 8.88
CA GLU A 285 10.91 5.16 8.95
C GLU A 285 10.38 5.54 7.56
N ILE A 286 9.27 4.91 7.14
CA ILE A 286 8.68 5.16 5.82
C ILE A 286 7.42 6.00 5.94
N CYS A 287 7.39 7.11 5.21
CA CYS A 287 6.25 8.00 5.10
C CYS A 287 5.71 8.03 3.67
N CYS A 288 4.39 8.06 3.51
CA CYS A 288 3.76 8.18 2.21
C CYS A 288 2.33 8.74 2.33
N ASN A 289 2.00 9.70 1.49
CA ASN A 289 0.65 10.27 1.40
C ASN A 289 -0.25 9.37 0.57
N ARG A 290 -0.93 8.40 1.22
CA ARG A 290 -1.75 7.44 0.47
C ARG A 290 -3.20 7.84 0.31
N GLY A 291 -3.82 8.59 1.16
CA GLY A 291 -5.21 9.08 1.08
C GLY A 291 -5.94 8.71 -0.22
N THR A 292 -6.12 9.66 -1.12
CA THR A 292 -6.62 9.43 -2.49
C THR A 292 -5.52 9.03 -3.49
N SER A 293 -4.28 8.91 -3.04
CA SER A 293 -3.09 8.60 -3.86
C SER A 293 -2.78 9.66 -4.93
N GLY A 294 -3.12 10.93 -4.65
CA GLY A 294 -2.76 12.08 -5.47
C GLY A 294 -1.25 12.30 -5.53
N ILE A 295 -0.80 13.06 -6.52
CA ILE A 295 0.63 13.37 -6.69
C ILE A 295 1.03 14.70 -6.06
N GLU A 296 0.08 15.48 -5.58
CA GLU A 296 0.25 16.72 -4.83
C GLU A 296 0.48 16.45 -3.33
N GLY A 297 1.04 17.43 -2.61
CA GLY A 297 1.15 17.44 -1.16
C GLY A 297 2.25 16.56 -0.55
N SER A 298 2.93 15.75 -1.35
CA SER A 298 4.00 14.86 -0.84
C SER A 298 5.23 15.64 -0.37
N LEU A 299 5.61 16.69 -1.11
CA LEU A 299 6.74 17.55 -0.76
C LEU A 299 6.42 18.41 0.47
N SER A 300 5.25 19.01 0.52
CA SER A 300 4.77 19.80 1.67
C SER A 300 4.75 18.97 2.95
N THR A 301 4.30 17.72 2.89
CA THR A 301 4.31 16.79 4.03
C THR A 301 5.73 16.47 4.48
N ALA A 302 6.66 16.21 3.55
CA ALA A 302 8.05 15.92 3.88
C ALA A 302 8.75 17.14 4.51
N VAL A 303 8.49 18.35 4.00
CA VAL A 303 8.99 19.62 4.57
C VAL A 303 8.47 19.80 6.00
N GLY A 304 7.17 19.61 6.22
CA GLY A 304 6.56 19.72 7.54
C GLY A 304 7.11 18.70 8.54
N TYR A 305 7.29 17.46 8.10
CA TYR A 305 7.91 16.42 8.93
C TYR A 305 9.37 16.76 9.27
N ALA A 306 10.17 17.17 8.27
CA ALA A 306 11.55 17.56 8.47
C ALA A 306 11.70 18.74 9.44
N ALA A 307 10.77 19.72 9.39
CA ALA A 307 10.73 20.85 10.32
C ALA A 307 10.50 20.42 11.78
N ALA A 308 9.74 19.34 11.99
CA ALA A 308 9.39 18.80 13.32
C ALA A 308 10.27 17.63 13.77
N SER A 309 11.27 17.22 12.99
CA SER A 309 12.11 16.05 13.23
C SER A 309 13.59 16.41 13.25
N ASP A 310 14.35 15.76 14.13
CA ASP A 310 15.82 15.87 14.15
C ASP A 310 16.51 14.79 13.30
N LYS A 311 15.75 13.89 12.67
CA LYS A 311 16.28 12.90 11.73
C LYS A 311 16.63 13.55 10.40
N LEU A 312 17.55 12.92 9.65
CA LEU A 312 17.67 13.20 8.23
C LEU A 312 16.41 12.71 7.51
N ASN A 313 15.86 13.55 6.65
CA ASN A 313 14.66 13.30 5.91
C ASN A 313 14.96 13.23 4.41
N PHE A 314 14.76 12.08 3.83
CA PHE A 314 14.88 11.86 2.39
C PHE A 314 13.49 11.81 1.77
N ILE A 315 13.26 12.56 0.71
CA ILE A 315 12.06 12.39 -0.12
C ILE A 315 12.45 11.95 -1.52
N VAL A 316 11.81 10.90 -2.02
CA VAL A 316 11.84 10.54 -3.43
C VAL A 316 10.54 11.00 -4.07
N ILE A 317 10.67 11.80 -5.13
CA ILE A 317 9.52 12.46 -5.77
C ILE A 317 9.73 12.55 -7.29
N GLY A 318 8.66 12.32 -8.05
CA GLY A 318 8.67 12.54 -9.50
C GLY A 318 8.50 14.02 -9.86
N ASP A 319 8.88 14.38 -11.06
CA ASP A 319 8.88 15.75 -11.58
C ASP A 319 7.51 16.45 -11.49
N LEU A 320 6.45 15.84 -11.97
CA LEU A 320 5.11 16.44 -11.90
C LEU A 320 4.67 16.66 -10.46
N SER A 321 4.93 15.69 -9.58
CA SER A 321 4.60 15.80 -8.15
C SER A 321 5.38 16.93 -7.49
N PHE A 322 6.66 17.08 -7.84
CA PHE A 322 7.50 18.17 -7.36
C PHE A 322 6.98 19.53 -7.83
N PHE A 323 6.74 19.68 -9.13
CA PHE A 323 6.30 20.97 -9.68
C PHE A 323 4.90 21.39 -9.22
N TYR A 324 4.01 20.45 -8.95
CA TYR A 324 2.70 20.75 -8.35
C TYR A 324 2.79 21.25 -6.89
N ASP A 325 3.86 20.90 -6.17
CA ASP A 325 4.01 21.17 -4.74
C ASP A 325 5.30 21.98 -4.41
N MET A 326 6.00 22.49 -5.43
CA MET A 326 7.28 23.19 -5.28
C MET A 326 7.21 24.45 -4.40
N ASN A 327 6.02 25.04 -4.25
CA ASN A 327 5.75 26.13 -3.35
C ASN A 327 5.95 25.77 -1.86
N ALA A 328 6.04 24.49 -1.51
CA ALA A 328 6.43 24.05 -0.17
C ALA A 328 7.84 24.54 0.24
N LEU A 329 8.69 24.89 -0.72
CA LEU A 329 10.10 25.22 -0.48
C LEU A 329 10.38 26.72 -0.28
N TRP A 330 9.37 27.61 -0.39
CA TRP A 330 9.60 29.07 -0.27
C TRP A 330 9.62 29.58 1.17
N ASN A 331 9.12 28.77 2.12
CA ASN A 331 8.93 29.21 3.50
C ASN A 331 10.20 28.97 4.36
N VAL A 332 10.22 29.60 5.55
CA VAL A 332 11.37 29.56 6.47
C VAL A 332 11.55 28.25 7.23
N ASN A 333 10.64 27.27 7.06
CA ASN A 333 10.68 26.00 7.78
C ASN A 333 11.48 24.92 7.05
N VAL A 334 12.03 25.21 5.87
CA VAL A 334 12.91 24.28 5.16
C VAL A 334 14.23 24.19 5.91
N ARG A 335 14.52 23.02 6.47
CA ARG A 335 15.71 22.78 7.31
C ARG A 335 16.81 22.03 6.53
N PRO A 336 18.07 22.16 6.95
CA PRO A 336 19.21 21.46 6.35
C PRO A 336 19.12 19.92 6.37
N ASN A 337 18.32 19.35 7.28
CA ASN A 337 18.07 17.91 7.36
C ASN A 337 17.18 17.36 6.23
N LEU A 338 16.69 18.19 5.30
CA LEU A 338 15.88 17.78 4.17
C LEU A 338 16.75 17.46 2.92
N ARG A 339 16.50 16.32 2.30
CA ARG A 339 17.17 15.84 1.07
C ARG A 339 16.16 15.36 0.06
N ILE A 340 16.11 15.98 -1.11
CA ILE A 340 15.13 15.72 -2.17
C ILE A 340 15.81 14.98 -3.32
N LEU A 341 15.45 13.71 -3.56
CA LEU A 341 15.76 13.01 -4.80
C LEU A 341 14.62 13.23 -5.77
N LEU A 342 14.83 14.07 -6.75
CA LEU A 342 13.89 14.40 -7.80
C LEU A 342 14.16 13.53 -9.03
N LEU A 343 13.20 12.68 -9.37
CA LEU A 343 13.22 11.87 -10.60
C LEU A 343 12.56 12.66 -11.72
N ASN A 344 13.35 13.13 -12.67
CA ASN A 344 12.88 13.98 -13.78
C ASN A 344 13.01 13.23 -15.13
N ASN A 345 11.90 12.65 -15.57
CA ASN A 345 11.80 11.99 -16.87
C ASN A 345 11.01 12.83 -17.90
N GLY A 346 10.62 14.04 -17.53
CA GLY A 346 9.90 15.00 -18.37
C GLY A 346 8.42 14.67 -18.51
N GLY A 347 7.75 14.10 -17.49
CA GLY A 347 6.29 13.92 -17.48
C GLY A 347 5.78 12.67 -16.77
N GLY A 348 4.52 12.32 -16.98
CA GLY A 348 3.86 11.20 -16.34
C GLY A 348 4.21 9.84 -16.94
N GLU A 349 5.24 9.17 -16.43
CA GLU A 349 5.71 7.87 -16.93
C GLU A 349 4.69 6.74 -16.75
N ILE A 350 3.95 6.74 -15.65
CA ILE A 350 2.99 5.67 -15.34
C ILE A 350 1.98 5.43 -16.47
N PHE A 351 1.65 6.47 -17.25
CA PHE A 351 0.71 6.36 -18.35
C PHE A 351 1.26 5.52 -19.52
N HIS A 352 2.60 5.43 -19.68
CA HIS A 352 3.24 4.57 -20.69
C HIS A 352 3.18 3.08 -20.33
N THR A 353 2.86 2.74 -19.08
CA THR A 353 2.72 1.35 -18.62
C THR A 353 1.28 0.84 -18.65
N LEU A 354 0.29 1.72 -18.87
CA LEU A 354 -1.12 1.36 -18.90
C LEU A 354 -1.49 0.74 -20.26
N ARG A 355 -2.19 -0.40 -20.20
CA ARG A 355 -2.69 -1.06 -21.43
C ARG A 355 -3.87 -0.29 -22.02
N GLY A 356 -3.87 -0.14 -23.34
CA GLY A 356 -4.99 0.46 -24.07
C GLY A 356 -5.00 1.99 -24.10
N LEU A 357 -4.03 2.66 -23.48
CA LEU A 357 -3.88 4.11 -23.58
C LEU A 357 -2.94 4.44 -24.77
N ASP A 358 -3.49 5.10 -25.78
CA ASP A 358 -2.67 5.67 -26.85
C ASP A 358 -2.00 6.96 -26.35
N MET A 359 -0.68 6.92 -26.28
CA MET A 359 0.16 8.05 -25.83
C MET A 359 0.56 9.00 -26.95
N SER A 360 -0.14 9.00 -28.07
CA SER A 360 0.03 9.97 -29.16
C SER A 360 -0.77 11.27 -28.95
N GLY A 361 -0.36 12.35 -29.60
CA GLY A 361 -1.13 13.59 -29.70
C GLY A 361 -1.58 14.18 -28.36
N THR A 362 -2.88 14.28 -28.17
CA THR A 362 -3.53 14.91 -27.00
C THR A 362 -3.17 14.20 -25.69
N SER A 363 -3.12 12.86 -25.68
CA SER A 363 -2.78 12.07 -24.51
C SER A 363 -1.35 12.35 -24.05
N HIS A 364 -0.41 12.49 -24.96
CA HIS A 364 0.98 12.83 -24.67
C HIS A 364 1.10 14.23 -24.06
N LYS A 365 0.37 15.20 -24.62
CA LYS A 365 0.43 16.60 -24.17
C LYS A 365 -0.28 16.84 -22.83
N PHE A 366 -1.50 16.33 -22.66
CA PHE A 366 -2.37 16.69 -21.54
C PHE A 366 -2.46 15.65 -20.44
N ILE A 367 -2.34 14.35 -20.77
CA ILE A 367 -2.39 13.28 -19.75
C ILE A 367 -1.00 13.05 -19.17
N ALA A 368 0.00 12.84 -20.01
CA ALA A 368 1.39 12.68 -19.56
C ALA A 368 2.07 13.99 -19.18
N ALA A 369 1.47 15.15 -19.50
CA ALA A 369 1.94 16.48 -19.15
C ALA A 369 3.45 16.67 -19.44
N VAL A 370 3.87 16.34 -20.66
CA VAL A 370 5.29 16.33 -21.05
C VAL A 370 5.90 17.73 -20.98
N HIS A 371 7.08 17.83 -20.37
CA HIS A 371 7.80 19.08 -20.15
C HIS A 371 9.33 18.91 -20.30
N LYS A 372 10.05 20.04 -20.23
CA LYS A 372 11.52 20.13 -20.20
C LYS A 372 12.01 20.99 -19.05
N THR A 373 11.21 21.09 -18.00
CA THR A 373 11.49 21.94 -16.83
C THR A 373 12.50 21.26 -15.92
N SER A 374 13.49 22.02 -15.43
CA SER A 374 14.41 21.60 -14.37
C SER A 374 14.08 22.36 -13.08
N ALA A 375 14.33 21.73 -11.95
CA ALA A 375 14.19 22.33 -10.63
C ALA A 375 15.38 23.20 -10.24
N LYS A 376 16.47 23.23 -11.02
CA LYS A 376 17.74 23.90 -10.68
C LYS A 376 17.55 25.33 -10.22
N GLY A 377 16.93 26.17 -11.03
CA GLY A 377 16.76 27.60 -10.71
C GLY A 377 15.97 27.83 -9.44
N TRP A 378 14.93 27.04 -9.20
CA TRP A 378 14.15 27.11 -7.96
C TRP A 378 14.94 26.61 -6.74
N ALA A 379 15.66 25.52 -6.86
CA ALA A 379 16.49 24.96 -5.80
C ALA A 379 17.58 25.95 -5.36
N GLU A 380 18.31 26.51 -6.31
CA GLU A 380 19.37 27.51 -6.05
C GLU A 380 18.82 28.78 -5.42
N GLU A 381 17.68 29.31 -5.91
CA GLU A 381 16.98 30.45 -5.35
C GLU A 381 16.51 30.22 -3.90
N ARG A 382 16.13 28.97 -3.59
CA ARG A 382 15.69 28.59 -2.23
C ARG A 382 16.82 28.13 -1.32
N GLY A 383 18.08 28.28 -1.75
CA GLY A 383 19.28 28.01 -0.96
C GLY A 383 19.67 26.54 -0.83
N PHE A 384 19.14 25.67 -1.67
CA PHE A 384 19.53 24.25 -1.71
C PHE A 384 20.97 24.09 -2.28
N LEU A 385 21.68 23.09 -1.80
CA LEU A 385 22.79 22.52 -2.54
C LEU A 385 22.20 21.66 -3.67
N TYR A 386 22.29 22.18 -4.90
CA TYR A 386 21.79 21.49 -6.07
C TYR A 386 22.84 20.54 -6.66
N LEU A 387 22.42 19.30 -6.89
CA LEU A 387 23.18 18.24 -7.56
C LEU A 387 22.37 17.75 -8.75
N GLN A 388 23.03 17.26 -9.80
CA GLN A 388 22.35 16.64 -10.94
C GLN A 388 23.07 15.40 -11.42
N ALA A 389 22.33 14.47 -12.04
CA ALA A 389 22.89 13.32 -12.73
C ALA A 389 22.11 13.02 -14.01
N GLU A 390 22.85 12.74 -15.11
CA GLU A 390 22.31 12.39 -16.42
C GLU A 390 22.82 11.02 -16.89
N ASN A 391 23.74 10.41 -16.12
CA ASN A 391 24.32 9.11 -16.43
C ASN A 391 24.73 8.38 -15.13
N GLU A 392 25.16 7.13 -15.27
CA GLU A 392 25.51 6.24 -14.16
C GLU A 392 26.69 6.75 -13.33
N ALA A 393 27.71 7.32 -13.96
CA ALA A 393 28.89 7.83 -13.25
C ALA A 393 28.55 9.04 -12.38
N GLU A 394 27.80 10.00 -12.93
CA GLU A 394 27.31 11.17 -12.20
C GLU A 394 26.35 10.77 -11.07
N LEU A 395 25.48 9.77 -11.32
CA LEU A 395 24.60 9.25 -10.27
C LEU A 395 25.40 8.66 -9.12
N ALA A 396 26.44 7.87 -9.40
CA ALA A 396 27.29 7.26 -8.38
C ALA A 396 28.03 8.32 -7.55
N GLU A 397 28.58 9.34 -8.18
CA GLU A 397 29.31 10.43 -7.52
C GLU A 397 28.34 11.28 -6.65
N THR A 398 27.26 11.73 -7.23
CA THR A 398 26.28 12.59 -6.53
C THR A 398 25.58 11.87 -5.39
N MET A 399 25.30 10.56 -5.54
CA MET A 399 24.67 9.76 -4.50
C MET A 399 25.58 9.60 -3.27
N GLN A 400 26.90 9.52 -3.44
CA GLN A 400 27.85 9.50 -2.31
C GLN A 400 27.75 10.78 -1.45
N ILE A 401 27.56 11.94 -2.10
CA ILE A 401 27.35 13.23 -1.39
C ILE A 401 25.98 13.25 -0.75
N PHE A 402 24.98 12.80 -1.50
CA PHE A 402 23.56 12.90 -1.12
C PHE A 402 23.19 12.01 0.08
N THR A 403 23.85 10.87 0.26
CA THR A 403 23.54 9.90 1.33
C THR A 403 24.47 9.98 2.55
N GLN A 404 25.38 10.95 2.61
CA GLN A 404 26.25 11.14 3.78
C GLN A 404 25.42 11.30 5.05
N PRO A 405 25.77 10.65 6.18
CA PRO A 405 24.95 10.67 7.40
C PRO A 405 24.97 12.01 8.13
N GLU A 406 25.97 12.88 7.86
CA GLU A 406 26.07 14.18 8.50
C GLU A 406 25.09 15.18 7.90
N GLU A 407 24.44 15.95 8.74
CA GLU A 407 23.64 17.09 8.31
C GLU A 407 24.57 18.13 7.65
N LYS A 408 24.13 18.70 6.53
CA LYS A 408 24.85 19.75 5.81
C LYS A 408 24.37 21.13 6.30
N GLU A 409 25.10 22.18 5.93
CA GLU A 409 24.69 23.55 6.24
C GLU A 409 23.41 23.97 5.48
N ARG A 410 23.09 23.31 4.40
CA ARG A 410 21.95 23.58 3.51
C ARG A 410 21.22 22.30 3.15
N PRO A 411 19.89 22.37 2.87
CA PRO A 411 19.15 21.24 2.32
C PRO A 411 19.71 20.86 0.95
N LEU A 412 19.55 19.58 0.54
CA LEU A 412 20.06 19.05 -0.71
C LEU A 412 18.92 18.70 -1.67
N LEU A 413 19.12 19.03 -2.95
CA LEU A 413 18.26 18.53 -4.04
C LEU A 413 19.16 17.86 -5.10
N LEU A 414 18.94 16.57 -5.31
CA LEU A 414 19.54 15.80 -6.40
C LEU A 414 18.49 15.56 -7.46
N GLU A 415 18.66 16.19 -8.64
CA GLU A 415 17.81 16.00 -9.81
C GLU A 415 18.43 14.95 -10.75
N VAL A 416 17.73 13.85 -10.97
CA VAL A 416 18.16 12.75 -11.83
C VAL A 416 17.34 12.75 -13.11
N PHE A 417 18.00 13.06 -14.23
CA PHE A 417 17.34 13.13 -15.54
C PHE A 417 17.37 11.75 -16.20
N THR A 418 16.19 11.23 -16.51
CA THR A 418 16.07 9.91 -17.14
C THR A 418 15.21 9.94 -18.40
N ASN A 419 15.00 8.78 -18.99
CA ASN A 419 14.16 8.63 -20.17
C ASN A 419 13.00 7.66 -19.90
N LYS A 420 11.80 8.19 -19.75
CA LYS A 420 10.58 7.42 -19.44
C LYS A 420 10.35 6.20 -20.35
N ASN A 421 10.67 6.28 -21.64
CA ASN A 421 10.49 5.16 -22.56
C ASN A 421 11.52 4.04 -22.32
N LYS A 422 12.75 4.40 -21.94
CA LYS A 422 13.79 3.43 -21.58
C LYS A 422 13.43 2.78 -20.24
N ASP A 423 13.04 3.57 -19.26
CA ASP A 423 12.71 3.12 -17.91
C ASP A 423 11.50 2.17 -17.91
N ALA A 424 10.42 2.54 -18.57
CA ALA A 424 9.25 1.67 -18.77
C ALA A 424 9.60 0.34 -19.44
N ARG A 425 10.52 0.36 -20.44
CA ARG A 425 10.99 -0.85 -21.12
C ARG A 425 11.84 -1.73 -20.21
N MET A 426 12.75 -1.13 -19.44
CA MET A 426 13.58 -1.86 -18.47
C MET A 426 12.73 -2.53 -17.39
N LEU A 427 11.78 -1.82 -16.83
CA LEU A 427 10.86 -2.39 -15.83
C LEU A 427 10.04 -3.54 -16.40
N LYS A 428 9.52 -3.39 -17.63
CA LYS A 428 8.77 -4.45 -18.32
C LYS A 428 9.64 -5.68 -18.57
N ASN A 429 10.89 -5.49 -18.98
CA ASN A 429 11.83 -6.58 -19.21
C ASN A 429 12.17 -7.31 -17.91
N TYR A 430 12.40 -6.60 -16.81
CA TYR A 430 12.61 -7.18 -15.49
C TYR A 430 11.46 -8.14 -15.12
N TYR A 431 10.23 -7.66 -15.16
CA TYR A 431 9.08 -8.50 -14.85
C TYR A 431 8.94 -9.69 -15.82
N HIS A 432 9.22 -9.48 -17.12
CA HIS A 432 9.14 -10.57 -18.11
C HIS A 432 10.15 -11.69 -17.82
N GLN A 433 11.36 -11.34 -17.42
CA GLN A 433 12.40 -12.30 -17.04
C GLN A 433 12.01 -13.13 -15.80
N LEU A 434 11.26 -12.55 -14.85
CA LEU A 434 10.77 -13.28 -13.68
C LEU A 434 9.80 -14.43 -14.04
N LYS A 435 9.07 -14.32 -15.17
CA LYS A 435 8.17 -15.39 -15.64
C LYS A 435 8.87 -16.52 -16.34
N GLN A 436 10.12 -16.34 -16.75
CA GLN A 436 10.88 -17.34 -17.49
C GLN A 436 11.74 -18.23 -16.56
N LYS A 437 11.82 -17.87 -15.29
CA LYS A 437 12.49 -18.63 -14.23
C LYS A 437 11.48 -19.49 -13.47
#